data_7b550b7ba4ea430af4a3667c7addd7bc
#
_entry.id   7b550b7ba4ea430af4a3667c7addd7bc
#
_cell.length_a   1.000
_cell.length_b   1.000
_cell.length_c   1.000
_cell.angle_alpha   90.00
_cell.angle_beta   90.00
_cell.angle_gamma   90.00
#
_symmetry.space_group_name_H-M   'P 1'
#
loop_
_entity.id
_entity.type
_entity.pdbx_description
1 polymer ?
#
loop_
_entity_poly.entity_id
_entity_poly.type
_entity_poly.pdbx_seq_one_letter_code
_entity_poly.pdbx_strand_id
1 'polypeptide(L)'
;IEQNKVSPSVSSLKKVLDGIPISLADFFTMDLDSGPIDGPFYERGEQPDVGNNDIHYFLIGQRRPQRQMCILREVMPPGTDTGESMLTHEGEEGGVIVQGQVEVTVGDRIRVLGPGEAYYFESRIPHRFRNVGDEDAILVSANTPATF
;
A
#
# COMPACT_ATOMS: atom_id res chain seq x y z
N ILE A 1 0.75 -15.46 15.98
CA ILE A 1 0.51 -14.01 15.77
C ILE A 1 -0.33 -13.45 16.90
N GLU A 2 -1.38 -14.14 17.25
CA GLU A 2 -2.29 -13.67 18.29
C GLU A 2 -1.60 -13.49 19.64
N GLN A 3 -0.49 -14.15 19.84
CA GLN A 3 0.28 -14.02 21.07
C GLN A 3 1.35 -12.97 21.02
N ASN A 4 1.55 -12.39 19.86
CA ASN A 4 2.57 -11.38 19.70
C ASN A 4 2.16 -10.08 20.34
N LYS A 5 3.03 -9.55 21.15
CA LYS A 5 2.84 -8.22 21.72
C LYS A 5 3.31 -7.13 20.80
N VAL A 6 4.02 -7.50 19.76
CA VAL A 6 4.51 -6.59 18.72
C VAL A 6 3.66 -6.81 17.48
N SER A 7 3.21 -5.73 16.88
CA SER A 7 2.42 -5.81 15.65
C SER A 7 3.23 -6.49 14.55
N PRO A 8 2.68 -7.50 13.87
CA PRO A 8 3.37 -8.10 12.75
C PRO A 8 3.51 -7.11 11.60
N SER A 9 4.50 -7.31 10.77
CA SER A 9 4.63 -6.53 9.55
C SER A 9 3.48 -6.86 8.59
N VAL A 10 3.22 -5.97 7.65
CA VAL A 10 2.19 -6.19 6.62
C VAL A 10 2.45 -7.50 5.86
N SER A 11 3.70 -7.77 5.52
CA SER A 11 4.03 -8.98 4.77
C SER A 11 3.78 -10.25 5.59
N SER A 12 4.08 -10.23 6.90
CA SER A 12 3.81 -11.38 7.76
C SER A 12 2.31 -11.59 7.92
N LEU A 13 1.55 -10.53 8.14
CA LEU A 13 0.11 -10.61 8.27
C LEU A 13 -0.54 -11.08 6.97
N LYS A 14 -0.04 -10.60 5.84
CA LYS A 14 -0.54 -11.02 4.54
C LYS A 14 -0.32 -12.51 4.30
N LYS A 15 0.82 -13.05 4.72
CA LYS A 15 1.07 -14.50 4.63
C LYS A 15 0.03 -15.29 5.42
N VAL A 16 -0.34 -14.83 6.59
CA VAL A 16 -1.37 -15.48 7.39
C VAL A 16 -2.71 -15.43 6.66
N LEU A 17 -3.05 -14.29 6.08
CA LEU A 17 -4.33 -14.09 5.41
C LEU A 17 -4.42 -14.75 4.04
N ASP A 18 -3.28 -15.13 3.43
CA ASP A 18 -3.29 -15.80 2.13
C ASP A 18 -4.05 -17.12 2.15
N GLY A 19 -4.19 -17.75 3.31
CA GLY A 19 -4.99 -18.96 3.47
C GLY A 19 -6.46 -18.70 3.77
N ILE A 20 -6.89 -17.45 3.81
CA ILE A 20 -8.24 -17.04 4.19
C ILE A 20 -8.80 -16.15 3.07
N PRO A 21 -10.05 -16.35 2.65
CA PRO A 21 -10.62 -15.56 1.56
C PRO A 21 -11.08 -14.16 1.99
N ILE A 22 -10.21 -13.43 2.67
CA ILE A 22 -10.46 -12.04 3.04
C ILE A 22 -9.21 -11.21 2.76
N SER A 23 -9.41 -9.94 2.45
CA SER A 23 -8.30 -9.02 2.25
C SER A 23 -7.75 -8.56 3.59
N LEU A 24 -6.53 -8.02 3.57
CA LEU A 24 -5.90 -7.45 4.76
C LEU A 24 -6.74 -6.30 5.33
N ALA A 25 -7.32 -5.48 4.47
CA ALA A 25 -8.17 -4.37 4.91
C ALA A 25 -9.46 -4.87 5.56
N ASP A 26 -10.06 -5.90 5.01
CA ASP A 26 -11.26 -6.50 5.60
C ASP A 26 -10.95 -7.08 6.98
N PHE A 27 -9.78 -7.68 7.13
CA PHE A 27 -9.34 -8.18 8.42
C PHE A 27 -9.25 -7.03 9.45
N PHE A 28 -8.64 -5.92 9.09
CA PHE A 28 -8.54 -4.77 9.99
C PHE A 28 -9.91 -4.19 10.32
N THR A 29 -10.81 -4.16 9.34
CA THR A 29 -12.18 -3.67 9.57
C THR A 29 -12.92 -4.56 10.56
N MET A 30 -12.78 -5.87 10.44
CA MET A 30 -13.41 -6.81 11.36
C MET A 30 -12.88 -6.68 12.78
N ASP A 31 -11.58 -6.43 12.91
CA ASP A 31 -10.91 -6.38 14.20
C ASP A 31 -11.16 -5.06 14.93
N LEU A 32 -11.33 -3.99 14.21
CA LEU A 32 -11.43 -2.66 14.79
C LEU A 32 -12.83 -2.24 15.20
N ASP A 33 -13.85 -3.03 14.92
CA ASP A 33 -15.23 -2.68 15.23
C ASP A 33 -15.54 -1.23 14.85
N SER A 34 -15.25 -0.89 13.62
CA SER A 34 -15.30 0.48 13.15
C SER A 34 -16.72 1.03 12.98
N GLY A 35 -17.72 0.31 13.46
CA GLY A 35 -19.09 0.75 13.37
C GLY A 35 -19.66 0.63 11.95
N PRO A 36 -20.87 1.12 11.73
CA PRO A 36 -21.49 1.04 10.42
C PRO A 36 -20.73 1.88 9.40
N ILE A 37 -20.75 1.43 8.16
CA ILE A 37 -20.23 2.22 7.05
C ILE A 37 -21.10 3.44 6.88
N ASP A 38 -20.54 4.61 7.15
CA ASP A 38 -21.29 5.84 7.14
C ASP A 38 -20.66 6.79 6.13
N GLY A 39 -21.26 6.82 4.94
CA GLY A 39 -20.88 7.73 3.89
C GLY A 39 -19.58 7.37 3.17
N PRO A 40 -19.25 8.15 2.15
CA PRO A 40 -18.12 7.88 1.28
C PRO A 40 -16.84 8.62 1.67
N PHE A 41 -16.85 9.35 2.78
CA PHE A 41 -15.74 10.23 3.15
C PHE A 41 -14.93 9.63 4.29
N TYR A 42 -13.61 9.85 4.22
CA TYR A 42 -12.65 9.36 5.22
C TYR A 42 -11.77 10.52 5.64
N GLU A 43 -11.84 10.90 6.91
CA GLU A 43 -10.91 11.87 7.44
C GLU A 43 -9.52 11.27 7.54
N ARG A 44 -8.53 12.12 7.68
CA ARG A 44 -7.13 11.67 7.74
C ARG A 44 -6.90 10.62 8.83
N GLY A 45 -7.48 10.82 10.00
CA GLY A 45 -7.34 9.89 11.12
C GLY A 45 -8.10 8.59 10.96
N GLU A 46 -8.95 8.49 9.95
CA GLU A 46 -9.70 7.27 9.64
C GLU A 46 -9.03 6.40 8.59
N GLN A 47 -7.79 6.70 8.25
CA GLN A 47 -7.00 5.95 7.27
C GLN A 47 -5.93 5.16 8.02
N PRO A 48 -6.18 3.88 8.33
CA PRO A 48 -5.22 3.11 9.10
C PRO A 48 -3.92 2.89 8.32
N ASP A 49 -2.82 2.89 9.05
CA ASP A 49 -1.51 2.58 8.49
C ASP A 49 -1.34 1.07 8.48
N VAL A 50 -1.38 0.49 7.29
CA VAL A 50 -1.19 -0.95 7.10
C VAL A 50 0.23 -1.27 6.66
N GLY A 51 1.14 -0.31 6.75
CA GLY A 51 2.54 -0.48 6.40
C GLY A 51 3.34 -1.16 7.49
N ASN A 52 4.64 -1.26 7.22
CA ASN A 52 5.60 -1.71 8.21
C ASN A 52 6.26 -0.50 8.88
N ASN A 53 7.34 -0.75 9.61
CA ASN A 53 8.02 0.34 10.33
C ASN A 53 8.72 1.35 9.42
N ASP A 54 8.97 0.98 8.17
CA ASP A 54 9.75 1.82 7.26
C ASP A 54 8.88 2.67 6.35
N ILE A 55 7.87 2.07 5.73
CA ILE A 55 7.00 2.75 4.79
C ILE A 55 5.58 2.76 5.34
N HIS A 56 4.95 3.91 5.30
CA HIS A 56 3.57 4.06 5.76
C HIS A 56 2.61 3.93 4.59
N TYR A 57 1.64 3.03 4.73
CA TYR A 57 0.57 2.82 3.76
C TYR A 57 -0.76 3.15 4.42
N PHE A 58 -1.28 4.32 4.17
CA PHE A 58 -2.56 4.74 4.74
C PHE A 58 -3.69 4.30 3.81
N LEU A 59 -4.48 3.36 4.29
CA LEU A 59 -5.52 2.72 3.50
C LEU A 59 -6.79 3.55 3.49
N ILE A 60 -7.35 3.75 2.31
CA ILE A 60 -8.61 4.45 2.11
C ILE A 60 -9.67 3.44 1.73
N GLY A 61 -10.82 3.50 2.39
CA GLY A 61 -11.92 2.58 2.09
C GLY A 61 -11.99 1.37 3.00
N GLN A 62 -11.32 1.39 4.13
CA GLN A 62 -11.26 0.24 5.04
C GLN A 62 -12.62 -0.21 5.56
N ARG A 63 -13.62 0.68 5.58
CA ARG A 63 -14.96 0.33 6.04
C ARG A 63 -15.84 -0.27 4.95
N ARG A 64 -15.29 -0.43 3.76
CA ARG A 64 -16.01 -1.01 2.62
C ARG A 64 -15.57 -2.45 2.41
N PRO A 65 -16.36 -3.44 2.84
CA PRO A 65 -16.03 -4.83 2.54
C PRO A 65 -16.21 -5.10 1.06
N GLN A 66 -15.46 -6.08 0.55
CA GLN A 66 -15.57 -6.53 -0.85
C GLN A 66 -15.33 -5.43 -1.89
N ARG A 67 -14.54 -4.43 -1.53
CA ARG A 67 -14.19 -3.40 -2.52
C ARG A 67 -13.31 -3.99 -3.62
N GLN A 68 -13.44 -3.43 -4.82
CA GLN A 68 -12.73 -3.95 -5.99
C GLN A 68 -11.36 -3.32 -6.18
N MET A 69 -11.11 -2.20 -5.54
CA MET A 69 -9.81 -1.54 -5.63
C MET A 69 -9.28 -1.18 -4.26
N CYS A 70 -7.98 -0.99 -4.21
CA CYS A 70 -7.27 -0.53 -3.03
C CYS A 70 -6.64 0.82 -3.36
N ILE A 71 -6.89 1.81 -2.53
CA ILE A 71 -6.25 3.13 -2.66
C ILE A 71 -5.41 3.36 -1.43
N LEU A 72 -4.15 3.70 -1.65
CA LEU A 72 -3.17 3.95 -0.59
C LEU A 72 -2.57 5.34 -0.75
N ARG A 73 -2.46 6.04 0.36
CA ARG A 73 -1.59 7.21 0.45
C ARG A 73 -0.32 6.73 1.11
N GLU A 74 0.76 6.76 0.38
CA GLU A 74 2.02 6.17 0.83
C GLU A 74 3.00 7.26 1.23
N VAL A 75 3.69 7.05 2.34
CA VAL A 75 4.75 7.95 2.80
C VAL A 75 6.01 7.13 2.96
N MET A 76 7.02 7.47 2.17
CA MET A 76 8.31 6.78 2.15
C MET A 76 9.38 7.74 2.67
N PRO A 77 9.86 7.55 3.90
CA PRO A 77 11.01 8.32 4.38
C PRO A 77 12.25 8.12 3.49
N PRO A 78 13.22 9.05 3.54
CA PRO A 78 14.45 8.91 2.74
C PRO A 78 15.14 7.58 2.98
N GLY A 79 15.61 6.97 1.91
CA GLY A 79 16.36 5.72 1.98
C GLY A 79 15.51 4.46 2.07
N THR A 80 14.18 4.59 2.15
CA THR A 80 13.31 3.41 2.19
C THR A 80 13.06 2.86 0.79
N ASP A 81 12.82 1.56 0.74
CA ASP A 81 12.40 0.90 -0.49
C ASP A 81 11.50 -0.30 -0.17
N THR A 82 10.85 -0.83 -1.19
CA THR A 82 9.95 -1.96 -1.03
C THR A 82 10.66 -3.32 -0.97
N GLY A 83 11.99 -3.32 -1.06
CA GLY A 83 12.82 -4.50 -0.93
C GLY A 83 13.57 -4.86 -2.19
N GLU A 84 14.69 -5.55 -2.02
CA GLU A 84 15.49 -6.02 -3.16
C GLU A 84 14.74 -7.08 -3.97
N SER A 85 13.96 -7.90 -3.30
CA SER A 85 13.04 -8.80 -3.98
C SER A 85 11.91 -8.00 -4.57
N MET A 86 11.78 -8.06 -5.88
CA MET A 86 10.77 -7.28 -6.57
C MET A 86 9.38 -7.83 -6.30
N LEU A 87 8.41 -6.92 -6.20
CA LEU A 87 7.03 -7.28 -5.94
C LEU A 87 6.37 -7.81 -7.21
N THR A 88 5.51 -8.81 -7.05
CA THR A 88 4.64 -9.30 -8.12
C THR A 88 3.30 -9.69 -7.51
N HIS A 89 2.23 -9.36 -8.17
CA HIS A 89 0.89 -9.79 -7.76
C HIS A 89 -0.07 -9.69 -8.93
N GLU A 90 -1.28 -10.17 -8.74
CA GLU A 90 -2.31 -10.13 -9.77
C GLU A 90 -2.84 -8.70 -9.96
N GLY A 91 -3.30 -8.42 -11.17
CA GLY A 91 -4.04 -7.21 -11.47
C GLY A 91 -3.19 -6.09 -12.03
N GLU A 92 -3.62 -4.90 -11.77
CA GLU A 92 -3.00 -3.68 -12.27
C GLU A 92 -2.83 -2.71 -11.14
N GLU A 93 -1.84 -1.84 -11.25
CA GLU A 93 -1.70 -0.73 -10.34
C GLU A 93 -1.21 0.52 -11.04
N GLY A 94 -1.59 1.64 -10.48
CA GLY A 94 -1.13 2.95 -10.95
C GLY A 94 -1.03 3.90 -9.78
N GLY A 95 -0.33 5.00 -10.00
CA GLY A 95 -0.19 6.00 -8.96
C GLY A 95 0.44 7.28 -9.47
N VAL A 96 0.42 8.27 -8.61
CA VAL A 96 0.98 9.58 -8.91
C VAL A 96 1.85 10.03 -7.75
N ILE A 97 3.02 10.58 -8.04
CA ILE A 97 3.90 11.15 -7.04
C ILE A 97 3.36 12.53 -6.66
N VAL A 98 3.19 12.77 -5.38
CA VAL A 98 2.71 14.05 -4.85
C VAL A 98 3.87 14.89 -4.36
N GLN A 99 4.86 14.27 -3.72
CA GLN A 99 6.01 14.95 -3.16
C GLN A 99 7.23 14.05 -3.24
N GLY A 100 8.38 14.64 -3.44
CA GLY A 100 9.65 13.92 -3.39
C GLY A 100 10.02 13.25 -4.69
N GLN A 101 10.97 12.31 -4.61
CA GLN A 101 11.54 11.61 -5.74
C GLN A 101 11.49 10.11 -5.49
N VAL A 102 10.84 9.37 -6.36
CA VAL A 102 10.72 7.93 -6.23
C VAL A 102 11.31 7.26 -7.46
N GLU A 103 12.27 6.37 -7.24
CA GLU A 103 12.78 5.52 -8.30
C GLU A 103 11.84 4.33 -8.45
N VAL A 104 11.22 4.21 -9.61
CA VAL A 104 10.28 3.15 -9.92
C VAL A 104 10.93 2.19 -10.92
N THR A 105 11.01 0.93 -10.52
CA THR A 105 11.50 -0.14 -11.39
C THR A 105 10.32 -1.01 -11.78
N VAL A 106 10.11 -1.20 -13.07
CA VAL A 106 9.07 -2.06 -13.63
C VAL A 106 9.72 -2.94 -14.69
N GLY A 107 9.94 -4.20 -14.35
CA GLY A 107 10.70 -5.11 -15.20
C GLY A 107 12.13 -4.62 -15.36
N ASP A 108 12.54 -4.36 -16.58
CA ASP A 108 13.86 -3.84 -16.91
C ASP A 108 13.89 -2.31 -17.09
N ARG A 109 12.79 -1.64 -16.81
CA ARG A 109 12.70 -0.18 -16.94
C ARG A 109 12.81 0.47 -15.56
N ILE A 110 13.66 1.47 -15.48
CA ILE A 110 13.88 2.21 -14.23
C ILE A 110 13.77 3.70 -14.55
N ARG A 111 13.00 4.40 -13.72
CA ARG A 111 12.87 5.84 -13.87
C ARG A 111 12.61 6.50 -12.52
N VAL A 112 13.23 7.65 -12.31
CA VAL A 112 12.95 8.48 -11.14
C VAL A 112 11.79 9.41 -11.48
N LEU A 113 10.72 9.32 -10.68
CA LEU A 113 9.53 10.13 -10.85
C LEU A 113 9.47 11.19 -9.75
N GLY A 114 9.12 12.40 -10.14
CA GLY A 114 8.89 13.53 -9.24
C GLY A 114 7.43 13.95 -9.20
N PRO A 115 7.13 15.04 -8.46
CA PRO A 115 5.74 15.48 -8.27
C PRO A 115 4.99 15.66 -9.58
N GLY A 116 3.79 15.10 -9.63
CA GLY A 116 2.93 15.13 -10.81
C GLY A 116 3.19 14.05 -11.84
N GLU A 117 4.31 13.34 -11.73
CA GLU A 117 4.59 12.22 -12.60
C GLU A 117 3.94 10.96 -12.08
N ALA A 118 3.63 10.03 -12.98
CA ALA A 118 2.78 8.89 -12.66
C ALA A 118 3.29 7.62 -13.32
N TYR A 119 2.74 6.49 -12.85
CA TYR A 119 3.02 5.18 -13.41
C TYR A 119 1.72 4.39 -13.52
N TYR A 120 1.71 3.40 -14.40
CA TYR A 120 0.62 2.45 -14.53
C TYR A 120 1.17 1.20 -15.21
N PHE A 121 0.97 0.03 -14.60
CA PHE A 121 1.48 -1.22 -15.15
C PHE A 121 0.68 -2.42 -14.65
N GLU A 122 0.85 -3.56 -15.34
CA GLU A 122 0.32 -4.83 -14.86
C GLU A 122 1.18 -5.33 -13.71
N SER A 123 0.54 -5.66 -12.61
CA SER A 123 1.25 -5.99 -11.37
C SER A 123 2.03 -7.30 -11.41
N ARG A 124 1.83 -8.12 -12.42
CA ARG A 124 2.64 -9.33 -12.64
C ARG A 124 4.06 -9.00 -13.02
N ILE A 125 4.29 -7.83 -13.63
CA ILE A 125 5.63 -7.40 -13.97
C ILE A 125 6.36 -7.08 -12.67
N PRO A 126 7.53 -7.69 -12.41
CA PRO A 126 8.25 -7.41 -11.19
C PRO A 126 8.54 -5.91 -11.03
N HIS A 127 8.27 -5.38 -9.84
CA HIS A 127 8.37 -3.94 -9.64
C HIS A 127 8.91 -3.60 -8.25
N ARG A 128 9.46 -2.40 -8.12
CA ARG A 128 10.10 -1.92 -6.91
C ARG A 128 10.04 -0.41 -6.86
N PHE A 129 9.90 0.12 -5.66
CA PHE A 129 9.85 1.56 -5.40
C PHE A 129 10.93 1.90 -4.36
N ARG A 130 11.69 2.98 -4.61
CA ARG A 130 12.70 3.48 -3.68
C ARG A 130 12.62 4.98 -3.58
N ASN A 131 12.71 5.51 -2.36
CA ASN A 131 12.90 6.94 -2.18
C ASN A 131 14.39 7.26 -2.36
N VAL A 132 14.72 7.96 -3.41
CA VAL A 132 16.10 8.36 -3.74
C VAL A 132 16.37 9.83 -3.44
N GLY A 133 15.40 10.51 -2.85
CA GLY A 133 15.53 11.90 -2.45
C GLY A 133 15.99 12.06 -1.00
N ASP A 134 15.97 13.29 -0.53
CA ASP A 134 16.38 13.64 0.82
C ASP A 134 15.22 14.08 1.71
N GLU A 135 14.01 13.97 1.23
CA GLU A 135 12.79 14.26 1.99
C GLU A 135 11.81 13.07 1.87
N ASP A 136 10.75 13.11 2.67
CA ASP A 136 9.69 12.10 2.54
C ASP A 136 9.11 12.17 1.13
N ALA A 137 8.97 11.01 0.51
CA ALA A 137 8.23 10.89 -0.74
C ALA A 137 6.78 10.52 -0.40
N ILE A 138 5.85 11.20 -1.05
CA ILE A 138 4.43 10.94 -0.87
C ILE A 138 3.84 10.61 -2.22
N LEU A 139 3.12 9.49 -2.28
CA LEU A 139 2.44 9.10 -3.50
C LEU A 139 1.07 8.53 -3.16
N VAL A 140 0.17 8.60 -4.14
CA VAL A 140 -1.14 7.97 -4.04
C VAL A 140 -1.19 6.90 -5.10
N SER A 141 -1.49 5.69 -4.68
CA SER A 141 -1.57 4.53 -5.57
C SER A 141 -2.94 3.89 -5.51
N ALA A 142 -3.27 3.21 -6.56
CA ALA A 142 -4.47 2.40 -6.64
C ALA A 142 -4.12 1.08 -7.29
N ASN A 143 -4.69 -0.02 -6.78
CA ASN A 143 -4.55 -1.31 -7.44
C ASN A 143 -5.88 -2.07 -7.42
N THR A 144 -6.01 -2.98 -8.36
CA THR A 144 -7.18 -3.83 -8.50
C THR A 144 -6.71 -5.20 -8.99
N PRO A 145 -7.23 -6.32 -8.45
CA PRO A 145 -8.16 -6.36 -7.31
C PRO A 145 -7.51 -5.85 -6.02
N ALA A 146 -8.33 -5.55 -5.03
CA ALA A 146 -7.82 -5.07 -3.74
C ALA A 146 -6.94 -6.14 -3.09
N THR A 147 -5.70 -5.79 -2.77
CA THR A 147 -4.72 -6.69 -2.16
C THR A 147 -4.44 -6.37 -0.69
N PHE A 148 -4.93 -5.24 -0.25
CA PHE A 148 -4.87 -4.84 1.16
C PHE A 148 -6.25 -4.81 1.76
#